data_1315496a8d2188bb5e83e617b529c5a6
#
_entry.id   1315496a8d2188bb5e83e617b529c5a6
#
_cell.length_a   1.000
_cell.length_b   1.000
_cell.length_c   1.000
_cell.angle_alpha   90.00
_cell.angle_beta   90.00
_cell.angle_gamma   90.00
#
_symmetry.space_group_name_H-M   'P 1'
#
loop_
_entity.id
_entity.type
_entity.pdbx_description
1 polymer ?
#
loop_
_entity_poly.entity_id
_entity_poly.type
_entity_poly.pdbx_seq_one_letter_code
_entity_poly.pdbx_strand_id
1 'polypeptide(L)'
;MQAHVLQLDIQGTPQAWISLEQAALHYATDGVAWEDGAGPLATLRGGWSVARGVQSTLSVHPIIALRGAPRFNLFDVAPGFSKSKLLRRDRFTCAYCAQVFAERDLQCEHIFPASRGGAWSWMNLVTACAQCNGRKADRTPEEAGMPLVYLPYVPTRFEDFLLAGRNIRADVHLWLASRLPKGSRLN
;
A
#
# COMPACT_ATOMS: atom_id res chain seq x y z
N MET A 1 -0.41 -16.06 -11.11
CA MET A 1 -0.23 -14.88 -10.22
C MET A 1 1.05 -14.16 -10.66
N GLN A 2 0.96 -12.89 -11.01
CA GLN A 2 2.18 -12.13 -11.31
C GLN A 2 2.91 -11.83 -10.00
N ALA A 3 4.17 -12.24 -9.93
CA ALA A 3 5.04 -11.90 -8.82
C ALA A 3 5.45 -10.42 -8.94
N HIS A 4 5.23 -9.65 -7.87
CA HIS A 4 5.61 -8.25 -7.82
C HIS A 4 6.82 -8.06 -6.90
N VAL A 5 7.75 -7.23 -7.35
CA VAL A 5 8.96 -6.81 -6.62
C VAL A 5 8.73 -5.41 -6.09
N LEU A 6 9.07 -5.19 -4.83
CA LEU A 6 9.05 -3.86 -4.21
C LEU A 6 10.31 -3.11 -4.61
N GLN A 7 10.14 -2.07 -5.41
CA GLN A 7 11.22 -1.16 -5.79
C GLN A 7 11.33 -0.02 -4.79
N LEU A 8 12.55 0.21 -4.32
CA LEU A 8 12.92 1.28 -3.40
C LEU A 8 13.91 2.25 -4.07
N ASP A 9 14.05 3.44 -3.52
CA ASP A 9 15.24 4.25 -3.72
C ASP A 9 16.41 3.72 -2.87
N ILE A 10 17.61 4.29 -3.05
CA ILE A 10 18.81 3.86 -2.32
C ILE A 10 18.68 4.01 -0.80
N GLN A 11 17.81 4.92 -0.33
CA GLN A 11 17.56 5.18 1.09
C GLN A 11 16.52 4.23 1.70
N GLY A 12 15.88 3.39 0.88
CA GLY A 12 14.87 2.44 1.31
C GLY A 12 13.43 2.99 1.29
N THR A 13 13.17 4.09 0.57
CA THR A 13 11.81 4.60 0.41
C THR A 13 11.10 3.87 -0.72
N PRO A 14 9.90 3.31 -0.50
CA PRO A 14 9.13 2.64 -1.53
C PRO A 14 8.78 3.56 -2.71
N GLN A 15 9.10 3.12 -3.93
CA GLN A 15 8.87 3.86 -5.17
C GLN A 15 7.76 3.26 -6.02
N ALA A 16 7.78 1.94 -6.23
CA ALA A 16 6.82 1.24 -7.07
C ALA A 16 6.71 -0.26 -6.74
N TRP A 17 5.59 -0.87 -7.11
CA TRP A 17 5.49 -2.30 -7.35
C TRP A 17 5.82 -2.56 -8.82
N ILE A 18 6.86 -3.33 -9.09
CA ILE A 18 7.31 -3.64 -10.46
C ILE A 18 7.17 -5.13 -10.77
N SER A 19 7.13 -5.46 -12.05
CA SER A 19 7.09 -6.86 -12.49
C SER A 19 8.46 -7.53 -12.35
N LEU A 20 8.47 -8.86 -12.43
CA LEU A 20 9.70 -9.65 -12.40
C LEU A 20 10.63 -9.28 -13.57
N GLU A 21 10.07 -9.03 -14.75
CA GLU A 21 10.82 -8.63 -15.95
C GLU A 21 11.48 -7.25 -15.79
N GLN A 22 10.75 -6.29 -15.23
CA GLN A 22 11.28 -4.97 -14.91
C GLN A 22 12.40 -5.04 -13.88
N ALA A 23 12.24 -5.87 -12.83
CA ALA A 23 13.30 -6.11 -11.85
C ALA A 23 14.53 -6.74 -12.50
N ALA A 24 14.35 -7.77 -13.33
CA ALA A 24 15.47 -8.43 -14.06
C ALA A 24 16.26 -7.44 -14.94
N LEU A 25 15.58 -6.47 -15.57
CA LEU A 25 16.23 -5.42 -16.35
C LEU A 25 17.13 -4.54 -15.45
N HIS A 26 16.68 -4.20 -14.25
CA HIS A 26 17.50 -3.42 -13.30
C HIS A 26 18.76 -4.18 -12.88
N TYR A 27 18.67 -5.49 -12.65
CA TYR A 27 19.86 -6.32 -12.39
C TYR A 27 20.81 -6.37 -13.59
N ALA A 28 20.25 -6.57 -14.79
CA ALA A 28 21.04 -6.68 -16.01
C ALA A 28 21.80 -5.39 -16.37
N THR A 29 21.31 -4.24 -15.94
CA THR A 29 21.92 -2.93 -16.16
C THR A 29 22.72 -2.39 -14.97
N ASP A 30 23.06 -3.23 -13.99
CA ASP A 30 23.75 -2.86 -12.74
C ASP A 30 23.03 -1.73 -11.97
N GLY A 31 21.71 -1.64 -12.13
CA GLY A 31 20.87 -0.62 -11.49
C GLY A 31 20.53 -0.90 -10.03
N VAL A 32 20.72 -2.15 -9.55
CA VAL A 32 20.40 -2.53 -8.16
C VAL A 32 21.57 -2.15 -7.25
N ALA A 33 21.26 -1.37 -6.21
CA ALA A 33 22.23 -0.95 -5.19
C ALA A 33 22.31 -1.96 -4.04
N TRP A 34 21.17 -2.42 -3.58
CA TRP A 34 21.03 -3.45 -2.54
C TRP A 34 19.67 -4.16 -2.67
N GLU A 35 19.53 -5.29 -2.01
CA GLU A 35 18.34 -6.14 -2.02
C GLU A 35 18.03 -6.69 -0.65
N ASP A 36 16.76 -7.08 -0.41
CA ASP A 36 16.30 -7.63 0.87
C ASP A 36 15.20 -8.69 0.66
N GLY A 37 14.84 -9.39 1.71
CA GLY A 37 13.84 -10.44 1.76
C GLY A 37 14.43 -11.78 2.23
N ALA A 38 13.57 -12.73 2.59
CA ALA A 38 13.96 -14.04 3.12
C ALA A 38 14.66 -14.96 2.09
N GLY A 39 14.90 -14.48 0.88
CA GLY A 39 15.52 -15.18 -0.22
C GLY A 39 14.94 -14.76 -1.57
N PRO A 40 15.49 -15.23 -2.69
CA PRO A 40 15.05 -14.83 -4.00
C PRO A 40 13.56 -15.12 -4.24
N LEU A 41 12.90 -14.20 -4.92
CA LEU A 41 11.53 -14.37 -5.42
C LEU A 41 11.49 -15.35 -6.58
N ALA A 42 12.50 -15.27 -7.46
CA ALA A 42 12.67 -16.13 -8.61
C ALA A 42 14.15 -16.24 -9.00
N THR A 43 14.52 -17.38 -9.58
CA THR A 43 15.82 -17.56 -10.27
C THR A 43 15.55 -17.72 -11.75
N LEU A 44 15.92 -16.72 -12.52
CA LEU A 44 15.83 -16.74 -13.99
C LEU A 44 17.03 -17.46 -14.58
N ARG A 45 16.80 -18.23 -15.63
CA ARG A 45 17.84 -18.96 -16.35
C ARG A 45 18.06 -18.32 -17.71
N GLY A 46 19.28 -17.92 -17.98
CA GLY A 46 19.70 -17.34 -19.25
C GLY A 46 20.35 -18.36 -20.19
N GLY A 47 21.14 -17.86 -21.12
CA GLY A 47 21.85 -18.67 -22.09
C GLY A 47 22.94 -19.54 -21.48
N TRP A 48 23.35 -20.56 -22.23
CA TRP A 48 24.48 -21.43 -21.90
C TRP A 48 25.79 -20.80 -22.37
N SER A 49 26.75 -20.64 -21.48
CA SER A 49 28.11 -20.18 -21.83
C SER A 49 28.95 -21.39 -22.23
N VAL A 50 29.21 -21.56 -23.51
CA VAL A 50 30.06 -22.64 -24.03
C VAL A 50 31.47 -22.55 -23.46
N ALA A 51 32.01 -21.34 -23.33
CA ALA A 51 33.37 -21.13 -22.82
C ALA A 51 33.53 -21.50 -21.34
N ARG A 52 32.45 -21.36 -20.52
CA ARG A 52 32.48 -21.66 -19.07
C ARG A 52 31.80 -22.97 -18.71
N GLY A 53 31.12 -23.63 -19.63
CA GLY A 53 30.36 -24.87 -19.39
C GLY A 53 29.21 -24.71 -18.41
N VAL A 54 28.65 -23.48 -18.25
CA VAL A 54 27.58 -23.22 -17.27
C VAL A 54 26.46 -22.39 -17.90
N GLN A 55 25.25 -22.61 -17.40
CA GLN A 55 24.09 -21.75 -17.70
C GLN A 55 24.13 -20.49 -16.82
N SER A 56 23.92 -19.33 -17.42
CA SER A 56 23.79 -18.11 -16.66
C SER A 56 22.49 -18.12 -15.85
N THR A 57 22.55 -17.64 -14.63
CA THR A 57 21.39 -17.52 -13.74
C THR A 57 21.34 -16.11 -13.14
N LEU A 58 20.13 -15.63 -12.88
CA LEU A 58 19.88 -14.37 -12.22
C LEU A 58 18.87 -14.60 -11.11
N SER A 59 19.27 -14.42 -9.86
CA SER A 59 18.37 -14.43 -8.70
C SER A 59 17.78 -13.04 -8.52
N VAL A 60 16.45 -12.95 -8.52
CA VAL A 60 15.72 -11.69 -8.30
C VAL A 60 15.10 -11.73 -6.91
N HIS A 61 15.45 -10.76 -6.08
CA HIS A 61 14.91 -10.62 -4.74
C HIS A 61 13.55 -9.87 -4.72
N PRO A 62 12.71 -10.09 -3.72
CA PRO A 62 11.38 -9.48 -3.65
C PRO A 62 11.41 -7.99 -3.31
N ILE A 63 12.54 -7.50 -2.79
CA ILE A 63 12.78 -6.10 -2.47
C ILE A 63 14.11 -5.70 -3.09
N ILE A 64 14.10 -4.67 -3.93
CA ILE A 64 15.32 -4.12 -4.55
C ILE A 64 15.36 -2.61 -4.41
N ALA A 65 16.52 -2.07 -4.06
CA ALA A 65 16.79 -0.64 -4.06
C ALA A 65 17.63 -0.25 -5.29
N LEU A 66 17.23 0.80 -5.96
CA LEU A 66 17.90 1.22 -7.19
C LEU A 66 18.91 2.34 -6.93
N ARG A 67 19.98 2.34 -7.74
CA ARG A 67 20.94 3.44 -7.80
C ARG A 67 20.30 4.66 -8.46
N GLY A 68 20.76 5.86 -8.08
CA GLY A 68 20.31 7.13 -8.63
C GLY A 68 19.34 7.88 -7.76
N ALA A 69 18.93 9.06 -8.22
CA ALA A 69 17.96 9.89 -7.50
C ALA A 69 16.54 9.30 -7.62
N PRO A 70 15.72 9.40 -6.57
CA PRO A 70 14.32 9.00 -6.65
C PRO A 70 13.61 9.84 -7.73
N ARG A 71 12.74 9.19 -8.50
CA ARG A 71 12.00 9.86 -9.59
C ARG A 71 11.06 10.97 -9.07
N PHE A 72 10.64 10.84 -7.82
CA PHE A 72 9.73 11.77 -7.16
C PHE A 72 10.11 11.94 -5.69
N ASN A 73 10.01 13.15 -5.17
CA ASN A 73 9.99 13.38 -3.74
C ASN A 73 8.60 12.98 -3.22
N LEU A 74 8.48 11.75 -2.74
CA LEU A 74 7.19 11.17 -2.36
C LEU A 74 6.82 11.45 -0.90
N PHE A 75 7.67 12.16 -0.14
CA PHE A 75 7.37 12.49 1.25
C PHE A 75 6.27 13.55 1.39
N ASP A 76 6.14 14.43 0.40
CA ASP A 76 5.21 15.57 0.45
C ASP A 76 3.91 15.33 -0.32
N VAL A 77 3.73 14.14 -0.92
CA VAL A 77 2.54 13.82 -1.71
C VAL A 77 1.67 12.83 -0.96
N ALA A 78 0.48 13.27 -0.58
CA ALA A 78 -0.51 12.36 0.02
C ALA A 78 -0.81 11.19 -0.95
N PRO A 79 -0.92 9.96 -0.45
CA PRO A 79 -1.25 8.80 -1.27
C PRO A 79 -2.55 9.00 -2.04
N GLY A 80 -2.58 8.52 -3.29
CA GLY A 80 -3.79 8.54 -4.11
C GLY A 80 -4.93 7.79 -3.43
N PHE A 81 -6.10 8.45 -3.35
CA PHE A 81 -7.29 7.88 -2.72
C PHE A 81 -7.95 6.80 -3.59
N SER A 82 -8.43 5.73 -2.95
CA SER A 82 -9.40 4.79 -3.53
C SER A 82 -10.27 4.18 -2.45
N LYS A 83 -11.48 3.73 -2.80
CA LYS A 83 -12.39 3.03 -1.89
C LYS A 83 -11.68 1.83 -1.23
N SER A 84 -11.03 0.99 -2.01
CA SER A 84 -10.35 -0.21 -1.50
C SER A 84 -9.26 0.13 -0.48
N LYS A 85 -8.47 1.18 -0.71
CA LYS A 85 -7.46 1.64 0.26
C LYS A 85 -8.11 2.18 1.53
N LEU A 86 -9.20 2.94 1.42
CA LEU A 86 -9.95 3.44 2.57
C LEU A 86 -10.45 2.29 3.45
N LEU A 87 -11.14 1.32 2.85
CA LEU A 87 -11.67 0.17 3.57
C LEU A 87 -10.56 -0.62 4.29
N ARG A 88 -9.42 -0.80 3.65
CA ARG A 88 -8.25 -1.47 4.24
C ARG A 88 -7.62 -0.63 5.35
N ARG A 89 -7.46 0.72 5.17
CA ARG A 89 -6.98 1.62 6.21
C ARG A 89 -7.81 1.49 7.48
N ASP A 90 -9.12 1.39 7.30
CA ASP A 90 -10.08 1.31 8.39
C ASP A 90 -10.34 -0.14 8.84
N ARG A 91 -9.60 -1.13 8.29
CA ARG A 91 -9.68 -2.55 8.64
C ARG A 91 -11.09 -3.10 8.47
N PHE A 92 -11.80 -2.66 7.43
CA PHE A 92 -13.19 -3.02 7.14
C PHE A 92 -14.16 -2.77 8.31
N THR A 93 -13.84 -1.81 9.17
CA THR A 93 -14.58 -1.49 10.39
C THR A 93 -15.43 -0.24 10.18
N CYS A 94 -16.71 -0.32 10.51
CA CYS A 94 -17.59 0.85 10.49
C CYS A 94 -17.15 1.88 11.55
N ALA A 95 -16.98 3.15 11.13
CA ALA A 95 -16.51 4.23 11.98
C ALA A 95 -17.53 4.64 13.06
N TYR A 96 -18.76 4.18 12.99
CA TYR A 96 -19.84 4.53 13.92
C TYR A 96 -20.23 3.40 14.87
N CYS A 97 -20.37 2.17 14.39
CA CYS A 97 -20.78 1.05 15.23
C CYS A 97 -19.64 0.10 15.62
N ALA A 98 -18.41 0.35 15.15
CA ALA A 98 -17.22 -0.47 15.40
C ALA A 98 -17.29 -1.91 14.88
N GLN A 99 -18.33 -2.31 14.16
CA GLN A 99 -18.46 -3.65 13.62
C GLN A 99 -17.66 -3.80 12.31
N VAL A 100 -17.10 -4.99 12.10
CA VAL A 100 -16.39 -5.37 10.88
C VAL A 100 -17.38 -5.99 9.90
N PHE A 101 -17.28 -5.62 8.62
CA PHE A 101 -18.15 -6.07 7.56
C PHE A 101 -17.36 -6.58 6.34
N ALA A 102 -18.02 -7.31 5.45
CA ALA A 102 -17.47 -7.61 4.15
C ALA A 102 -17.37 -6.33 3.29
N GLU A 103 -16.40 -6.29 2.37
CA GLU A 103 -16.15 -5.10 1.52
C GLU A 103 -17.40 -4.61 0.78
N ARG A 104 -18.27 -5.55 0.32
CA ARG A 104 -19.51 -5.23 -0.40
C ARG A 104 -20.55 -4.48 0.44
N ASP A 105 -20.50 -4.64 1.76
CA ASP A 105 -21.47 -4.07 2.72
C ASP A 105 -20.99 -2.73 3.30
N LEU A 106 -19.83 -2.24 2.82
CA LEU A 106 -19.18 -1.04 3.27
C LEU A 106 -19.16 0.07 2.20
N GLN A 107 -19.26 1.29 2.66
CA GLN A 107 -19.28 2.50 1.85
C GLN A 107 -18.23 3.50 2.33
N CYS A 108 -17.78 4.38 1.41
CA CYS A 108 -17.04 5.58 1.78
C CYS A 108 -18.06 6.60 2.27
N GLU A 109 -17.89 7.06 3.49
CA GLU A 109 -18.79 8.03 4.13
C GLU A 109 -18.06 9.32 4.44
N HIS A 110 -18.67 10.46 4.08
CA HIS A 110 -18.16 11.78 4.37
C HIS A 110 -18.45 12.16 5.82
N ILE A 111 -17.45 12.53 6.60
CA ILE A 111 -17.59 13.08 7.95
C ILE A 111 -18.37 14.39 7.87
N PHE A 112 -17.84 15.38 7.14
CA PHE A 112 -18.59 16.56 6.73
C PHE A 112 -19.26 16.28 5.39
N PRO A 113 -20.60 16.35 5.27
CA PRO A 113 -21.36 15.85 4.14
C PRO A 113 -20.97 16.46 2.78
N ALA A 114 -20.93 15.63 1.74
CA ALA A 114 -20.64 16.08 0.36
C ALA A 114 -21.68 17.10 -0.14
N SER A 115 -22.96 16.92 0.22
CA SER A 115 -24.04 17.86 -0.11
C SER A 115 -23.82 19.27 0.47
N ARG A 116 -22.99 19.39 1.50
CA ARG A 116 -22.63 20.64 2.18
C ARG A 116 -21.20 21.11 1.82
N GLY A 117 -20.58 20.56 0.78
CA GLY A 117 -19.24 20.92 0.32
C GLY A 117 -18.09 20.09 0.94
N GLY A 118 -18.40 18.95 1.55
CA GLY A 118 -17.40 18.06 2.13
C GLY A 118 -16.41 17.54 1.08
N ALA A 119 -15.13 17.72 1.35
CA ALA A 119 -14.06 17.33 0.42
C ALA A 119 -13.91 15.81 0.34
N TRP A 120 -13.55 15.32 -0.84
CA TRP A 120 -13.13 13.94 -1.07
C TRP A 120 -11.64 13.80 -0.66
N SER A 121 -11.40 13.55 0.62
CA SER A 121 -10.04 13.51 1.18
C SER A 121 -9.90 12.44 2.27
N TRP A 122 -8.65 12.00 2.51
CA TRP A 122 -8.33 11.05 3.57
C TRP A 122 -8.84 11.46 4.96
N MET A 123 -8.87 12.77 5.23
CA MET A 123 -9.28 13.32 6.53
C MET A 123 -10.79 13.49 6.66
N ASN A 124 -11.52 13.53 5.54
CA ASN A 124 -12.98 13.68 5.54
C ASN A 124 -13.76 12.41 5.21
N LEU A 125 -13.04 11.30 4.93
CA LEU A 125 -13.66 10.04 4.56
C LEU A 125 -13.34 8.94 5.57
N VAL A 126 -14.38 8.20 5.93
CA VAL A 126 -14.32 7.01 6.79
C VAL A 126 -15.11 5.86 6.17
N THR A 127 -14.85 4.66 6.67
CA THR A 127 -15.63 3.47 6.31
C THR A 127 -16.91 3.42 7.15
N ALA A 128 -18.07 3.24 6.51
CA ALA A 128 -19.35 3.06 7.20
C ALA A 128 -20.15 1.90 6.59
N CYS A 129 -20.92 1.20 7.42
CA CYS A 129 -21.94 0.27 6.94
C CYS A 129 -23.16 1.03 6.42
N ALA A 130 -23.95 0.41 5.55
CA ALA A 130 -25.12 1.06 4.93
C ALA A 130 -26.12 1.59 5.96
N GLN A 131 -26.33 0.88 7.07
CA GLN A 131 -27.25 1.30 8.14
C GLN A 131 -26.77 2.58 8.83
N CYS A 132 -25.50 2.62 9.24
CA CYS A 132 -24.94 3.81 9.91
C CYS A 132 -24.85 4.99 8.96
N ASN A 133 -24.45 4.77 7.71
CA ASN A 133 -24.43 5.80 6.68
C ASN A 133 -25.84 6.39 6.46
N GLY A 134 -26.86 5.57 6.24
CA GLY A 134 -28.24 6.02 6.10
C GLY A 134 -28.78 6.74 7.34
N ARG A 135 -28.41 6.29 8.55
CA ARG A 135 -28.80 6.96 9.80
C ARG A 135 -28.15 8.35 9.95
N LYS A 136 -26.89 8.50 9.57
CA LYS A 136 -26.18 9.79 9.61
C LYS A 136 -26.74 10.76 8.57
N ALA A 137 -27.00 10.28 7.36
CA ALA A 137 -27.51 11.07 6.24
C ALA A 137 -26.59 12.28 5.94
N ASP A 138 -27.16 13.46 5.70
CA ASP A 138 -26.48 14.72 5.37
C ASP A 138 -26.06 15.55 6.60
N ARG A 139 -25.97 14.91 7.77
CA ARG A 139 -25.56 15.52 9.03
C ARG A 139 -24.08 15.24 9.33
N THR A 140 -23.46 16.09 10.15
CA THR A 140 -22.16 15.75 10.74
C THR A 140 -22.32 14.67 11.83
N PRO A 141 -21.24 14.00 12.28
CA PRO A 141 -21.31 13.06 13.40
C PRO A 141 -21.94 13.66 14.66
N GLU A 142 -21.60 14.91 14.95
CA GLU A 142 -22.11 15.66 16.13
C GLU A 142 -23.61 15.92 15.97
N GLU A 143 -24.07 16.43 14.83
CA GLU A 143 -25.48 16.69 14.53
C GLU A 143 -26.31 15.39 14.54
N ALA A 144 -25.70 14.27 14.17
CA ALA A 144 -26.37 12.97 14.18
C ALA A 144 -26.34 12.27 15.55
N GLY A 145 -25.57 12.77 16.52
CA GLY A 145 -25.29 12.07 17.77
C GLY A 145 -24.56 10.74 17.58
N MET A 146 -23.69 10.68 16.56
CA MET A 146 -22.99 9.47 16.14
C MET A 146 -21.46 9.71 16.15
N PRO A 147 -20.81 9.68 17.33
CA PRO A 147 -19.37 9.94 17.41
C PRO A 147 -18.57 8.88 16.63
N LEU A 148 -17.45 9.31 16.05
CA LEU A 148 -16.52 8.41 15.40
C LEU A 148 -15.79 7.55 16.45
N VAL A 149 -15.71 6.25 16.23
CA VAL A 149 -14.96 5.30 17.09
C VAL A 149 -13.46 5.31 16.81
N TYR A 150 -13.03 5.95 15.73
CA TYR A 150 -11.63 6.22 15.40
C TYR A 150 -11.53 7.50 14.56
N LEU A 151 -10.37 8.14 14.61
CA LEU A 151 -10.10 9.32 13.79
C LEU A 151 -9.54 8.92 12.42
N PRO A 152 -9.93 9.63 11.35
CA PRO A 152 -9.32 9.48 10.04
C PRO A 152 -7.88 10.01 10.06
N TYR A 153 -7.04 9.49 9.17
CA TYR A 153 -5.68 9.97 8.98
C TYR A 153 -5.25 9.81 7.52
N VAL A 154 -4.20 10.55 7.14
CA VAL A 154 -3.56 10.38 5.83
C VAL A 154 -2.55 9.26 5.95
N PRO A 155 -2.65 8.18 5.15
CA PRO A 155 -1.67 7.10 5.18
C PRO A 155 -0.27 7.60 4.82
N THR A 156 0.74 7.05 5.47
CA THR A 156 2.14 7.24 5.09
C THR A 156 2.45 6.51 3.78
N ARG A 157 3.63 6.78 3.20
CA ARG A 157 4.08 6.08 1.98
C ARG A 157 4.18 4.57 2.19
N PHE A 158 4.69 4.11 3.31
CA PHE A 158 4.77 2.68 3.64
C PHE A 158 3.38 2.04 3.78
N GLU A 159 2.45 2.73 4.43
CA GLU A 159 1.05 2.30 4.51
C GLU A 159 0.40 2.23 3.14
N ASP A 160 0.67 3.21 2.25
CA ASP A 160 0.11 3.23 0.90
C ASP A 160 0.49 1.97 0.11
N PHE A 161 1.74 1.51 0.24
CA PHE A 161 2.19 0.27 -0.39
C PHE A 161 1.50 -0.97 0.16
N LEU A 162 1.25 -1.04 1.46
CA LEU A 162 0.45 -2.10 2.07
C LEU A 162 -1.01 -2.05 1.61
N LEU A 163 -1.59 -0.84 1.56
CA LEU A 163 -2.98 -0.63 1.14
C LEU A 163 -3.20 -0.90 -0.35
N ALA A 164 -2.22 -0.61 -1.20
CA ALA A 164 -2.27 -0.85 -2.65
C ALA A 164 -2.00 -2.30 -3.03
N GLY A 165 -1.14 -2.99 -2.27
CA GLY A 165 -0.71 -4.34 -2.57
C GLY A 165 -1.83 -5.37 -2.44
N ARG A 166 -1.88 -6.32 -3.39
CA ARG A 166 -2.69 -7.53 -3.31
C ARG A 166 -1.74 -8.72 -3.26
N ASN A 167 -1.91 -9.64 -2.31
CA ASN A 167 -1.07 -10.84 -2.16
C ASN A 167 0.42 -10.50 -1.96
N ILE A 168 0.71 -9.55 -1.07
CA ILE A 168 2.09 -9.22 -0.69
C ILE A 168 2.72 -10.43 -0.02
N ARG A 169 3.93 -10.81 -0.46
CA ARG A 169 4.71 -11.88 0.16
C ARG A 169 4.98 -11.52 1.64
N ALA A 170 4.97 -12.51 2.52
CA ALA A 170 4.99 -12.30 3.97
C ALA A 170 6.22 -11.50 4.45
N ASP A 171 7.41 -11.77 3.90
CA ASP A 171 8.64 -11.05 4.25
C ASP A 171 8.62 -9.58 3.80
N VAL A 172 8.07 -9.30 2.59
CA VAL A 172 7.87 -7.92 2.10
C VAL A 172 6.84 -7.18 2.96
N HIS A 173 5.77 -7.88 3.36
CA HIS A 173 4.76 -7.32 4.27
C HIS A 173 5.41 -6.95 5.61
N LEU A 174 6.18 -7.85 6.22
CA LEU A 174 6.89 -7.61 7.47
C LEU A 174 7.88 -6.45 7.34
N TRP A 175 8.60 -6.38 6.21
CA TRP A 175 9.52 -5.29 5.92
C TRP A 175 8.82 -3.92 5.88
N LEU A 176 7.69 -3.81 5.20
CA LEU A 176 6.87 -2.60 5.17
C LEU A 176 6.27 -2.29 6.55
N ALA A 177 5.71 -3.30 7.22
CA ALA A 177 5.06 -3.16 8.53
C ALA A 177 6.05 -2.67 9.62
N SER A 178 7.31 -3.12 9.59
CA SER A 178 8.34 -2.67 10.54
C SER A 178 8.66 -1.16 10.46
N ARG A 179 8.22 -0.50 9.41
CA ARG A 179 8.44 0.95 9.14
C ARG A 179 7.19 1.80 9.30
N LEU A 180 6.10 1.20 9.78
CA LEU A 180 4.88 1.94 10.06
C LEU A 180 5.02 2.80 11.31
N PRO A 181 4.33 3.95 11.38
CA PRO A 181 4.27 4.74 12.60
C PRO A 181 3.55 3.96 13.71
N LYS A 182 3.91 4.22 14.98
CA LYS A 182 3.33 3.54 16.15
C LYS A 182 1.80 3.65 16.24
N GLY A 183 1.21 4.69 15.68
CA GLY A 183 -0.24 4.91 15.64
C GLY A 183 -0.93 4.35 14.40
N SER A 184 -0.23 3.61 13.53
CA SER A 184 -0.84 3.01 12.34
C SER A 184 -1.90 1.98 12.73
N ARG A 185 -3.03 2.03 12.04
CA ARG A 185 -4.08 1.00 12.18
C ARG A 185 -3.75 -0.30 11.42
N LEU A 186 -2.64 -0.32 10.68
CA LEU A 186 -2.19 -1.49 9.93
C LEU A 186 -1.18 -2.36 10.72
N ASN A 187 -0.83 -1.95 11.93
CA ASN A 187 -0.04 -2.73 12.88
C ASN A 187 -0.87 -3.89 13.45
#